data_3500b15b3b004de101264ec63a5900f8
#
_entry.id   3500b15b3b004de101264ec63a5900f8
#
_cell.length_a   1.000
_cell.length_b   1.000
_cell.length_c   1.000
_cell.angle_alpha   90.00
_cell.angle_beta   90.00
_cell.angle_gamma   90.00
#
_symmetry.space_group_name_H-M   'P 1'
#
loop_
_entity.id
_entity.type
_entity.pdbx_description
1 polymer ?
#
loop_
_entity_poly.entity_id
_entity_poly.type
_entity_poly.pdbx_seq_one_letter_code
_entity_poly.pdbx_strand_id
1 'polypeptide(L)'
;NVALFSIPGEYGAPEMERALKNDLHVFSFTDNVSIEDEVRLKKLAHEKGLLMMGPDCGTGIISSIPIAFTNVVSPGNIGVVGASGTGIQEVTTIIDRLGGGVVHAIGTGGRDLSDKVGAITVKDAIVALENHEPTDVITVISKPPAKEVRDEVVELLQSISKPVVAIFLGEKDRKS
;
A
#
# COMPACT_ATOMS: atom_id res chain seq x y z
N ASN A 1 -6.13 -13.52 6.26
CA ASN A 1 -6.13 -14.34 5.03
C ASN A 1 -6.10 -13.42 3.81
N VAL A 2 -5.27 -13.73 2.80
CA VAL A 2 -5.04 -12.93 1.60
C VAL A 2 -5.28 -13.80 0.36
N ALA A 3 -6.03 -13.29 -0.61
CA ALA A 3 -6.15 -13.85 -1.95
C ALA A 3 -5.17 -13.13 -2.90
N LEU A 4 -4.34 -13.90 -3.62
CA LEU A 4 -3.39 -13.37 -4.58
C LEU A 4 -3.91 -13.59 -6.00
N PHE A 5 -3.89 -12.52 -6.80
CA PHE A 5 -4.36 -12.51 -8.18
C PHE A 5 -3.24 -12.18 -9.16
N SER A 6 -3.08 -13.03 -10.17
CA SER A 6 -2.20 -12.87 -11.32
C SER A 6 -2.90 -13.45 -12.56
N ILE A 7 -4.02 -12.86 -12.94
CA ILE A 7 -4.88 -13.25 -14.05
C ILE A 7 -5.14 -12.04 -14.95
N PRO A 8 -5.56 -12.21 -16.23
CA PRO A 8 -5.87 -11.09 -17.10
C PRO A 8 -6.91 -10.14 -16.50
N GLY A 9 -6.71 -8.82 -16.69
CA GLY A 9 -7.50 -7.76 -16.05
C GLY A 9 -9.01 -7.86 -16.27
N GLU A 10 -9.44 -8.30 -17.44
CA GLU A 10 -10.87 -8.54 -17.77
C GLU A 10 -11.57 -9.57 -16.86
N TYR A 11 -10.81 -10.53 -16.31
CA TYR A 11 -11.32 -11.52 -15.37
C TYR A 11 -10.99 -11.16 -13.91
N GLY A 12 -10.09 -10.22 -13.71
CA GLY A 12 -9.58 -9.88 -12.38
C GLY A 12 -10.62 -9.26 -11.47
N ALA A 13 -11.35 -8.27 -11.95
CA ALA A 13 -12.27 -7.51 -11.11
C ALA A 13 -13.39 -8.36 -10.49
N PRO A 14 -14.08 -9.26 -11.22
CA PRO A 14 -15.09 -10.15 -10.62
C PRO A 14 -14.52 -11.09 -9.55
N GLU A 15 -13.34 -11.64 -9.77
CA GLU A 15 -12.71 -12.57 -8.83
C GLU A 15 -12.20 -11.86 -7.57
N MET A 16 -11.64 -10.65 -7.71
CA MET A 16 -11.28 -9.82 -6.56
C MET A 16 -12.49 -9.44 -5.72
N GLU A 17 -13.60 -9.07 -6.37
CA GLU A 17 -14.86 -8.81 -5.68
C GLU A 17 -15.36 -10.02 -4.90
N ARG A 18 -15.26 -11.20 -5.51
CA ARG A 18 -15.62 -12.46 -4.86
C ARG A 18 -14.76 -12.73 -3.63
N ALA A 19 -13.45 -12.48 -3.71
CA ALA A 19 -12.54 -12.61 -2.57
C ALA A 19 -12.92 -11.65 -1.44
N LEU A 20 -13.12 -10.36 -1.74
CA LEU A 20 -13.54 -9.36 -0.75
C LEU A 20 -14.88 -9.72 -0.10
N LYS A 21 -15.85 -10.22 -0.87
CA LYS A 21 -17.15 -10.69 -0.34
C LYS A 21 -17.01 -11.88 0.62
N ASN A 22 -15.95 -12.67 0.48
CA ASN A 22 -15.60 -13.79 1.38
C ASN A 22 -14.58 -13.39 2.46
N ASP A 23 -14.50 -12.11 2.81
CA ASP A 23 -13.68 -11.56 3.88
C ASP A 23 -12.18 -11.85 3.74
N LEU A 24 -11.68 -11.88 2.50
CA LEU A 24 -10.27 -12.00 2.19
C LEU A 24 -9.69 -10.64 1.80
N HIS A 25 -8.53 -10.29 2.35
CA HIS A 25 -7.71 -9.23 1.77
C HIS A 25 -7.31 -9.60 0.35
N VAL A 26 -7.08 -8.62 -0.51
CA VAL A 26 -6.67 -8.85 -1.89
C VAL A 26 -5.26 -8.34 -2.10
N PHE A 27 -4.40 -9.17 -2.71
CA PHE A 27 -3.14 -8.77 -3.31
C PHE A 27 -3.23 -9.02 -4.81
N SER A 28 -3.29 -7.95 -5.60
CA SER A 28 -3.50 -8.05 -7.04
C SER A 28 -2.29 -7.58 -7.83
N PHE A 29 -1.57 -8.54 -8.41
CA PHE A 29 -0.56 -8.31 -9.44
C PHE A 29 -1.20 -8.05 -10.82
N THR A 30 -2.48 -8.40 -10.98
CA THR A 30 -3.26 -8.18 -12.19
C THR A 30 -3.22 -6.73 -12.63
N ASP A 31 -2.80 -6.48 -13.85
CA ASP A 31 -2.86 -5.21 -14.55
C ASP A 31 -4.14 -5.05 -15.40
N ASN A 32 -4.26 -3.96 -16.14
CA ASN A 32 -5.39 -3.70 -17.07
C ASN A 32 -6.80 -3.80 -16.45
N VAL A 33 -6.91 -3.60 -15.15
CA VAL A 33 -8.19 -3.39 -14.47
C VAL A 33 -8.64 -1.96 -14.71
N SER A 34 -9.91 -1.75 -15.02
CA SER A 34 -10.47 -0.40 -15.23
C SER A 34 -10.35 0.45 -13.96
N ILE A 35 -10.28 1.77 -14.10
CA ILE A 35 -10.19 2.65 -12.94
C ILE A 35 -11.51 2.63 -12.15
N GLU A 36 -12.62 2.46 -12.83
CA GLU A 36 -13.95 2.33 -12.25
C GLU A 36 -14.04 1.10 -11.36
N ASP A 37 -13.52 -0.04 -11.82
CA ASP A 37 -13.45 -1.26 -11.04
C ASP A 37 -12.47 -1.14 -9.87
N GLU A 38 -11.31 -0.52 -10.07
CA GLU A 38 -10.38 -0.28 -8.98
C GLU A 38 -11.02 0.53 -7.85
N VAL A 39 -11.67 1.64 -8.18
CA VAL A 39 -12.37 2.48 -7.19
C VAL A 39 -13.48 1.69 -6.49
N ARG A 40 -14.28 0.96 -7.24
CA ARG A 40 -15.38 0.14 -6.70
C ARG A 40 -14.88 -0.92 -5.74
N LEU A 41 -13.84 -1.65 -6.11
CA LEU A 41 -13.25 -2.72 -5.31
C LEU A 41 -12.56 -2.19 -4.04
N LYS A 42 -11.82 -1.08 -4.15
CA LYS A 42 -11.19 -0.44 -2.99
C LYS A 42 -12.21 0.11 -2.00
N LYS A 43 -13.30 0.68 -2.48
CA LYS A 43 -14.42 1.09 -1.61
C LYS A 43 -15.06 -0.11 -0.90
N LEU A 44 -15.31 -1.20 -1.62
CA LEU A 44 -15.83 -2.43 -1.01
C LEU A 44 -14.87 -2.98 0.05
N ALA A 45 -13.56 -2.96 -0.21
CA ALA A 45 -12.55 -3.38 0.75
C ALA A 45 -12.57 -2.49 2.00
N HIS A 46 -12.56 -1.16 1.81
CA HIS A 46 -12.67 -0.18 2.89
C HIS A 46 -13.90 -0.40 3.78
N GLU A 47 -15.09 -0.52 3.18
CA GLU A 47 -16.35 -0.76 3.90
C GLU A 47 -16.33 -2.04 4.74
N LYS A 48 -15.54 -3.04 4.33
CA LYS A 48 -15.39 -4.32 5.03
C LYS A 48 -14.19 -4.36 5.99
N GLY A 49 -13.42 -3.29 6.12
CA GLY A 49 -12.19 -3.27 6.90
C GLY A 49 -11.09 -4.18 6.34
N LEU A 50 -11.08 -4.38 5.01
CA LEU A 50 -10.10 -5.19 4.30
C LEU A 50 -9.12 -4.29 3.52
N LEU A 51 -7.95 -4.83 3.20
CA LEU A 51 -6.99 -4.18 2.31
C LEU A 51 -7.12 -4.75 0.90
N MET A 52 -7.17 -3.85 -0.09
CA MET A 52 -7.00 -4.18 -1.49
C MET A 52 -5.67 -3.60 -1.99
N MET A 53 -4.66 -4.44 -2.01
CA MET A 53 -3.33 -4.12 -2.53
C MET A 53 -3.31 -4.28 -4.05
N GLY A 54 -3.19 -3.18 -4.76
CA GLY A 54 -3.32 -3.14 -6.21
C GLY A 54 -4.69 -2.60 -6.69
N PRO A 55 -5.04 -2.79 -7.97
CA PRO A 55 -4.35 -3.58 -9.01
C PRO A 55 -2.97 -3.04 -9.39
N ASP A 56 -2.26 -3.80 -10.22
CA ASP A 56 -0.88 -3.49 -10.63
C ASP A 56 0.06 -3.32 -9.42
N CYS A 57 -0.08 -4.20 -8.42
CA CYS A 57 0.77 -4.26 -7.24
C CYS A 57 1.67 -5.50 -7.32
N GLY A 58 2.94 -5.29 -7.61
CA GLY A 58 3.93 -6.37 -7.70
C GLY A 58 4.77 -6.56 -6.43
N THR A 59 4.61 -5.72 -5.41
CA THR A 59 5.54 -5.69 -4.27
C THR A 59 4.78 -5.58 -2.96
N GLY A 60 5.06 -6.52 -2.05
CA GLY A 60 4.49 -6.50 -0.71
C GLY A 60 5.21 -7.42 0.27
N ILE A 61 5.19 -7.07 1.53
CA ILE A 61 5.66 -7.89 2.65
C ILE A 61 4.53 -7.95 3.66
N ILE A 62 4.11 -9.13 4.05
CA ILE A 62 3.06 -9.33 5.05
C ILE A 62 3.63 -10.22 6.15
N SER A 63 3.63 -9.70 7.38
CA SER A 63 4.23 -10.37 8.55
C SER A 63 5.66 -10.85 8.26
N SER A 64 6.46 -9.98 7.69
CA SER A 64 7.85 -10.21 7.26
C SER A 64 8.02 -11.27 6.16
N ILE A 65 6.94 -11.71 5.52
CA ILE A 65 6.97 -12.66 4.40
C ILE A 65 6.85 -11.89 3.08
N PRO A 66 7.87 -11.94 2.20
CA PRO A 66 7.82 -11.27 0.91
C PRO A 66 6.81 -11.95 -0.03
N ILE A 67 6.07 -11.14 -0.79
CA ILE A 67 5.07 -11.58 -1.76
C ILE A 67 5.42 -11.03 -3.15
N ALA A 68 5.21 -11.83 -4.19
CA ALA A 68 5.45 -11.48 -5.59
C ALA A 68 6.90 -11.00 -5.85
N PHE A 69 7.10 -9.85 -6.50
CA PHE A 69 8.43 -9.31 -6.83
C PHE A 69 9.01 -8.46 -5.70
N THR A 70 9.24 -9.09 -4.56
CA THR A 70 9.69 -8.40 -3.35
C THR A 70 11.03 -8.95 -2.89
N ASN A 71 11.92 -8.07 -2.46
CA ASN A 71 13.18 -8.43 -1.86
C ASN A 71 12.96 -9.19 -0.54
N VAL A 72 13.79 -10.18 -0.28
CA VAL A 72 13.90 -10.80 1.03
C VAL A 72 14.73 -9.88 1.92
N VAL A 73 14.13 -9.39 2.99
CA VAL A 73 14.77 -8.49 3.96
C VAL A 73 14.54 -8.99 5.38
N SER A 74 15.33 -8.51 6.32
CA SER A 74 15.23 -8.90 7.72
C SER A 74 13.87 -8.56 8.31
N PRO A 75 13.28 -9.46 9.13
CA PRO A 75 12.12 -9.13 9.96
C PRO A 75 12.42 -7.99 10.92
N GLY A 76 11.43 -7.15 11.19
CA GLY A 76 11.60 -6.03 12.12
C GLY A 76 10.28 -5.34 12.43
N ASN A 77 10.36 -4.05 12.72
CA ASN A 77 9.24 -3.24 13.25
C ASN A 77 8.88 -2.04 12.38
N ILE A 78 9.41 -1.96 11.17
CA ILE A 78 9.09 -0.86 10.25
C ILE A 78 7.96 -1.30 9.31
N GLY A 79 6.88 -0.53 9.29
CA GLY A 79 5.80 -0.64 8.34
C GLY A 79 6.03 0.29 7.15
N VAL A 80 5.84 -0.21 5.93
CA VAL A 80 5.99 0.57 4.70
C VAL A 80 4.67 0.58 3.93
N VAL A 81 4.23 1.74 3.47
CA VAL A 81 3.09 1.89 2.56
C VAL A 81 3.57 2.56 1.28
N GLY A 82 3.22 2.04 0.13
CA GLY A 82 3.69 2.66 -1.10
C GLY A 82 2.82 2.43 -2.32
N ALA A 83 2.65 3.52 -3.08
CA ALA A 83 2.09 3.49 -4.44
C ALA A 83 3.21 3.42 -5.51
N SER A 84 4.36 2.87 -5.16
CA SER A 84 5.51 2.65 -6.03
C SER A 84 6.18 1.33 -5.65
N GLY A 85 6.01 0.29 -6.45
CA GLY A 85 6.62 -1.02 -6.19
C GLY A 85 8.15 -0.95 -6.10
N THR A 86 8.82 -0.29 -7.07
CA THR A 86 10.27 -0.09 -7.05
C THR A 86 10.72 0.80 -5.88
N GLY A 87 9.89 1.78 -5.50
CA GLY A 87 10.16 2.60 -4.31
C GLY A 87 10.13 1.78 -3.02
N ILE A 88 9.16 0.87 -2.87
CA ILE A 88 9.10 -0.06 -1.74
C ILE A 88 10.34 -0.96 -1.73
N GLN A 89 10.72 -1.53 -2.88
CA GLN A 89 11.90 -2.39 -2.99
C GLN A 89 13.18 -1.67 -2.54
N GLU A 90 13.39 -0.44 -3.00
CA GLU A 90 14.57 0.35 -2.62
C GLU A 90 14.56 0.69 -1.14
N VAL A 91 13.45 1.22 -0.62
CA VAL A 91 13.32 1.60 0.81
C VAL A 91 13.52 0.39 1.71
N THR A 92 12.88 -0.73 1.44
CA THR A 92 13.03 -1.95 2.26
C THR A 92 14.45 -2.51 2.23
N THR A 93 15.11 -2.43 1.08
CA THR A 93 16.52 -2.85 0.93
C THR A 93 17.47 -1.92 1.69
N ILE A 94 17.23 -0.60 1.67
CA ILE A 94 18.02 0.37 2.45
C ILE A 94 17.83 0.12 3.94
N ILE A 95 16.61 -0.08 4.41
CA ILE A 95 16.30 -0.41 5.81
C ILE A 95 17.12 -1.63 6.25
N ASP A 96 17.09 -2.70 5.45
CA ASP A 96 17.82 -3.95 5.73
C ASP A 96 19.33 -3.73 5.80
N ARG A 97 19.91 -3.01 4.81
CA ARG A 97 21.35 -2.69 4.77
C ARG A 97 21.83 -1.87 5.96
N LEU A 98 20.95 -1.05 6.53
CA LEU A 98 21.24 -0.24 7.71
C LEU A 98 21.01 -0.99 9.03
N GLY A 99 20.70 -2.29 8.98
CA GLY A 99 20.47 -3.14 10.14
C GLY A 99 19.08 -3.03 10.75
N GLY A 100 18.13 -2.40 10.04
CA GLY A 100 16.71 -2.39 10.39
C GLY A 100 15.99 -3.63 9.84
N GLY A 101 14.67 -3.68 10.02
CA GLY A 101 13.84 -4.75 9.48
C GLY A 101 12.40 -4.30 9.21
N VAL A 102 11.72 -5.03 8.35
CA VAL A 102 10.38 -4.70 7.89
C VAL A 102 9.37 -5.74 8.35
N VAL A 103 8.30 -5.29 9.01
CA VAL A 103 7.18 -6.17 9.41
C VAL A 103 6.14 -6.26 8.31
N HIS A 104 5.76 -5.13 7.72
CA HIS A 104 4.84 -5.06 6.60
C HIS A 104 5.34 -4.06 5.55
N ALA A 105 5.16 -4.41 4.28
CA ALA A 105 5.22 -3.46 3.18
C ALA A 105 3.95 -3.62 2.34
N ILE A 106 3.10 -2.60 2.34
CA ILE A 106 1.79 -2.62 1.70
C ILE A 106 1.87 -1.82 0.41
N GLY A 107 1.93 -2.54 -0.71
CA GLY A 107 1.83 -1.94 -2.03
C GLY A 107 0.38 -1.63 -2.38
N THR A 108 0.09 -0.42 -2.83
CA THR A 108 -1.30 0.03 -3.03
C THR A 108 -1.71 0.11 -4.49
N GLY A 109 -0.75 -0.13 -5.40
CA GLY A 109 -0.94 0.08 -6.84
C GLY A 109 -0.61 1.51 -7.26
N GLY A 110 -0.11 1.65 -8.48
CA GLY A 110 0.47 2.92 -8.97
C GLY A 110 -0.52 4.07 -9.16
N ARG A 111 -1.83 3.79 -9.16
CA ARG A 111 -2.90 4.79 -9.38
C ARG A 111 -3.60 5.23 -8.08
N ASP A 112 -3.26 4.65 -6.94
CA ASP A 112 -3.99 4.84 -5.68
C ASP A 112 -4.05 6.33 -5.26
N LEU A 113 -2.94 7.08 -5.44
CA LEU A 113 -2.89 8.50 -5.11
C LEU A 113 -3.37 9.44 -6.24
N SER A 114 -4.06 8.93 -7.26
CA SER A 114 -4.73 9.77 -8.24
C SER A 114 -5.99 10.42 -7.64
N ASP A 115 -6.43 11.50 -8.26
CA ASP A 115 -7.69 12.18 -7.93
C ASP A 115 -8.91 11.25 -8.01
N LYS A 116 -8.90 10.30 -8.93
CA LYS A 116 -10.00 9.36 -9.16
C LYS A 116 -10.10 8.29 -8.06
N VAL A 117 -8.97 7.79 -7.57
CA VAL A 117 -8.92 6.72 -6.55
C VAL A 117 -8.92 7.30 -5.13
N GLY A 118 -8.27 8.45 -4.91
CA GLY A 118 -8.33 9.17 -3.64
C GLY A 118 -7.57 8.52 -2.49
N ALA A 119 -6.50 7.78 -2.76
CA ALA A 119 -5.64 7.12 -1.77
C ALA A 119 -6.39 6.18 -0.81
N ILE A 120 -7.42 5.49 -1.27
CA ILE A 120 -8.23 4.62 -0.39
C ILE A 120 -7.35 3.60 0.31
N THR A 121 -6.56 2.82 -0.44
CA THR A 121 -5.72 1.78 0.15
C THR A 121 -4.55 2.36 0.95
N VAL A 122 -3.96 3.48 0.54
CA VAL A 122 -2.90 4.15 1.31
C VAL A 122 -3.42 4.56 2.68
N LYS A 123 -4.59 5.20 2.77
CA LYS A 123 -5.21 5.62 4.03
C LYS A 123 -5.54 4.43 4.92
N ASP A 124 -6.15 3.39 4.38
CA ASP A 124 -6.47 2.17 5.12
C ASP A 124 -5.22 1.46 5.64
N ALA A 125 -4.16 1.41 4.83
CA ALA A 125 -2.88 0.80 5.21
C ALA A 125 -2.19 1.60 6.33
N ILE A 126 -2.20 2.93 6.28
CA ILE A 126 -1.67 3.78 7.36
C ILE A 126 -2.40 3.50 8.68
N VAL A 127 -3.74 3.47 8.65
CA VAL A 127 -4.55 3.18 9.84
C VAL A 127 -4.30 1.75 10.35
N ALA A 128 -4.16 0.78 9.45
CA ALA A 128 -3.85 -0.60 9.84
C ALA A 128 -2.48 -0.69 10.52
N LEU A 129 -1.44 -0.01 10.02
CA LEU A 129 -0.11 0.01 10.62
C LEU A 129 -0.08 0.79 11.94
N GLU A 130 -0.84 1.86 12.07
CA GLU A 130 -1.00 2.60 13.33
C GLU A 130 -1.54 1.69 14.44
N ASN A 131 -2.53 0.84 14.10
CA ASN A 131 -3.15 -0.09 15.06
C ASN A 131 -2.38 -1.42 15.20
N HIS A 132 -1.34 -1.67 14.41
CA HIS A 132 -0.55 -2.89 14.47
C HIS A 132 0.55 -2.76 15.51
N GLU A 133 0.40 -3.41 16.68
CA GLU A 133 1.32 -3.32 17.83
C GLU A 133 2.80 -3.50 17.45
N PRO A 134 3.20 -4.51 16.63
CA PRO A 134 4.60 -4.71 16.28
C PRO A 134 5.19 -3.66 15.31
N THR A 135 4.40 -2.71 14.81
CA THR A 135 4.89 -1.62 13.97
C THR A 135 5.27 -0.43 14.85
N ASP A 136 6.54 -0.04 14.85
CA ASP A 136 7.02 1.13 15.62
C ASP A 136 7.14 2.40 14.76
N VAL A 137 7.43 2.26 13.47
CA VAL A 137 7.62 3.37 12.54
C VAL A 137 6.85 3.10 11.26
N ILE A 138 6.20 4.13 10.72
CA ILE A 138 5.50 4.06 9.43
C ILE A 138 6.26 4.86 8.38
N THR A 139 6.57 4.22 7.26
CA THR A 139 7.21 4.87 6.11
C THR A 139 6.23 4.89 4.94
N VAL A 140 6.04 6.07 4.33
CA VAL A 140 5.19 6.23 3.15
C VAL A 140 6.03 6.65 1.96
N ILE A 141 5.93 5.91 0.83
CA ILE A 141 6.59 6.26 -0.42
C ILE A 141 5.62 6.23 -1.58
N SER A 142 5.60 7.29 -2.38
CA SER A 142 4.65 7.43 -3.47
C SER A 142 5.28 8.08 -4.70
N LYS A 143 4.77 7.71 -5.88
CA LYS A 143 4.86 8.53 -7.09
C LYS A 143 4.18 9.89 -6.83
N PRO A 144 4.37 10.90 -7.73
CA PRO A 144 3.71 12.20 -7.56
C PRO A 144 2.20 12.02 -7.36
N PRO A 145 1.64 12.42 -6.21
CA PRO A 145 0.22 12.31 -5.93
C PRO A 145 -0.57 13.47 -6.55
N ALA A 146 -1.88 13.32 -6.71
CA ALA A 146 -2.77 14.46 -6.90
C ALA A 146 -2.71 15.36 -5.66
N LYS A 147 -2.71 16.68 -5.85
CA LYS A 147 -2.44 17.66 -4.78
C LYS A 147 -3.41 17.51 -3.59
N GLU A 148 -4.70 17.43 -3.88
CA GLU A 148 -5.74 17.32 -2.85
C GLU A 148 -5.63 15.99 -2.09
N VAL A 149 -5.41 14.89 -2.82
CA VAL A 149 -5.20 13.57 -2.24
C VAL A 149 -3.96 13.52 -1.35
N ARG A 150 -2.87 14.17 -1.77
CA ARG A 150 -1.67 14.32 -0.95
C ARG A 150 -1.97 15.05 0.36
N ASP A 151 -2.69 16.17 0.26
CA ASP A 151 -2.99 17.00 1.42
C ASP A 151 -3.84 16.21 2.44
N GLU A 152 -4.82 15.40 2.00
CA GLU A 152 -5.58 14.48 2.86
C GLU A 152 -4.69 13.40 3.52
N VAL A 153 -3.77 12.81 2.75
CA VAL A 153 -2.83 11.81 3.31
C VAL A 153 -1.90 12.44 4.33
N VAL A 154 -1.39 13.65 4.07
CA VAL A 154 -0.55 14.39 5.03
C VAL A 154 -1.32 14.71 6.32
N GLU A 155 -2.58 15.14 6.22
CA GLU A 155 -3.43 15.37 7.39
C GLU A 155 -3.61 14.09 8.23
N LEU A 156 -3.86 12.96 7.58
CA LEU A 156 -3.93 11.66 8.26
C LEU A 156 -2.61 11.33 8.96
N LEU A 157 -1.46 11.50 8.28
CA LEU A 157 -0.15 11.22 8.85
C LEU A 157 0.18 12.11 10.06
N GLN A 158 -0.34 13.33 10.10
CA GLN A 158 -0.18 14.23 11.24
C GLN A 158 -1.07 13.85 12.44
N SER A 159 -2.12 13.06 12.21
CA SER A 159 -3.06 12.63 13.25
C SER A 159 -2.68 11.33 13.95
N ILE A 160 -1.77 10.53 13.39
CA ILE A 160 -1.33 9.27 13.98
C ILE A 160 -0.27 9.49 15.07
N SER A 161 -0.11 8.51 15.95
CA SER A 161 0.78 8.60 17.12
C SER A 161 2.18 8.09 16.85
N LYS A 162 2.33 7.15 15.92
CA LYS A 162 3.62 6.55 15.59
C LYS A 162 4.50 7.50 14.77
N PRO A 163 5.83 7.42 14.92
CA PRO A 163 6.76 8.15 14.07
C PRO A 163 6.55 7.85 12.57
N VAL A 164 6.55 8.90 11.75
CA VAL A 164 6.33 8.82 10.31
C VAL A 164 7.49 9.38 9.52
N VAL A 165 7.88 8.68 8.45
CA VAL A 165 8.74 9.20 7.39
C VAL A 165 7.97 9.12 6.07
N ALA A 166 7.72 10.23 5.40
CA ALA A 166 6.96 10.26 4.15
C ALA A 166 7.75 10.93 3.02
N ILE A 167 7.76 10.28 1.85
CA ILE A 167 8.38 10.79 0.62
C ILE A 167 7.35 10.75 -0.51
N PHE A 168 7.00 11.92 -1.01
CA PHE A 168 6.19 12.08 -2.22
C PHE A 168 7.13 12.51 -3.35
N LEU A 169 7.43 11.59 -4.27
CA LEU A 169 8.35 11.84 -5.38
C LEU A 169 7.84 12.99 -6.25
N GLY A 170 8.76 13.85 -6.72
CA GLY A 170 8.44 15.01 -7.56
C GLY A 170 7.95 16.24 -6.79
N GLU A 171 7.74 16.16 -5.50
CA GLU A 171 7.48 17.31 -4.65
C GLU A 171 8.79 18.00 -4.24
N LYS A 172 8.78 19.33 -4.15
CA LYS A 172 9.91 20.05 -3.59
C LYS A 172 9.92 19.89 -2.07
N ASP A 173 11.09 19.63 -1.51
CA ASP A 173 11.28 19.60 -0.06
C ASP A 173 10.63 20.83 0.58
N ARG A 174 9.59 20.64 1.35
CA ARG A 174 9.14 21.63 2.32
C ARG A 174 10.06 21.46 3.53
N LYS A 175 11.07 22.28 3.63
CA LYS A 175 11.81 22.42 4.88
C LYS A 175 10.80 22.77 5.96
N SER A 176 10.63 21.86 6.89
CA SER A 176 9.88 22.06 8.13
C SER A 176 10.52 23.17 8.96
#